data_6f2b4ab552c6594e3a63fd45ee3f466d
#
_entry.id   6f2b4ab552c6594e3a63fd45ee3f466d
#
_cell.length_a   1.000
_cell.length_b   1.000
_cell.length_c   1.000
_cell.angle_alpha   90.00
_cell.angle_beta   90.00
_cell.angle_gamma   90.00
#
_symmetry.space_group_name_H-M   'P 1'
#
loop_
_entity.id
_entity.type
_entity.pdbx_description
1 polymer ?
#
loop_
_entity_poly.entity_id
_entity_poly.type
_entity_poly.pdbx_seq_one_letter_code
_entity_poly.pdbx_strand_id
1 'polypeptide(L)'
;MDQVSTLERLFRYKANSNKEILAAMRLFDDASPAKEIAIRVLSHTYVVDRVFAANLTGTEHGYTLANTSQAPSLEELSATIKTSDQWYIDYVSLLDEAQMAERIDFTFTDGEPGRMSREEMLWHVAIHGAGHRGQVGWIMTENSITPPADRFTSYLHKAEASTRRRPGASSDTVDGDFAGGRPNNLQPAQQVVDETAAQEGKAMSPLDELTQRMKRAVGADSGLGKTLKFNLKGEGFIYIDGGSVTNEDKPAGLTLTLTIEDLKAISQGKLAPMTAIMSGRLSLSDMGVAANLQGKMQALFSKMQAAS
;
A
#
# COMPACT_ATOMS: atom_id res chain seq x y z
N MET A 1 -4.23 -21.46 -33.39
CA MET A 1 -4.41 -20.14 -32.74
C MET A 1 -3.80 -20.29 -31.37
N ASP A 2 -2.65 -19.68 -31.15
CA ASP A 2 -2.00 -19.71 -29.84
C ASP A 2 -2.94 -19.03 -28.85
N GLN A 3 -3.29 -19.80 -27.84
CA GLN A 3 -4.20 -19.34 -26.81
C GLN A 3 -3.44 -18.40 -25.87
N VAL A 4 -3.73 -17.11 -25.91
CA VAL A 4 -3.12 -16.11 -24.99
C VAL A 4 -3.28 -16.56 -23.56
N SER A 5 -2.19 -16.72 -22.83
CA SER A 5 -2.20 -17.19 -21.43
C SER A 5 -2.93 -16.21 -20.50
N THR A 6 -3.45 -16.72 -19.39
CA THR A 6 -4.07 -15.83 -18.37
C THR A 6 -3.08 -14.84 -17.82
N LEU A 7 -1.82 -15.23 -17.68
CA LEU A 7 -0.76 -14.36 -17.17
C LEU A 7 -0.40 -13.25 -18.18
N GLU A 8 -0.38 -13.54 -19.46
CA GLU A 8 -0.20 -12.51 -20.49
C GLU A 8 -1.34 -11.49 -20.49
N ARG A 9 -2.59 -11.96 -20.35
CA ARG A 9 -3.75 -11.05 -20.18
C ARG A 9 -3.61 -10.17 -18.95
N LEU A 10 -3.08 -10.72 -17.86
CA LEU A 10 -2.87 -9.98 -16.61
C LEU A 10 -1.81 -8.87 -16.80
N PHE A 11 -0.72 -9.13 -17.51
CA PHE A 11 0.29 -8.11 -17.78
C PHE A 11 -0.18 -7.05 -18.79
N ARG A 12 -0.98 -7.43 -19.77
CA ARG A 12 -1.65 -6.46 -20.67
C ARG A 12 -2.62 -5.56 -19.89
N TYR A 13 -3.37 -6.14 -18.94
CA TYR A 13 -4.21 -5.36 -18.03
C TYR A 13 -3.37 -4.44 -17.12
N LYS A 14 -2.28 -4.94 -16.51
CA LYS A 14 -1.36 -4.13 -15.69
C LYS A 14 -0.86 -2.91 -16.48
N ALA A 15 -0.42 -3.12 -17.71
CA ALA A 15 0.05 -2.05 -18.59
C ALA A 15 -1.04 -1.01 -18.90
N ASN A 16 -2.26 -1.47 -19.19
CA ASN A 16 -3.39 -0.57 -19.41
C ASN A 16 -3.74 0.25 -18.15
N SER A 17 -3.81 -0.40 -16.99
CA SER A 17 -4.12 0.26 -15.72
C SER A 17 -3.03 1.24 -15.30
N ASN A 18 -1.75 0.92 -15.53
CA ASN A 18 -0.64 1.84 -15.31
C ASN A 18 -0.75 3.07 -16.23
N LYS A 19 -1.07 2.87 -17.51
CA LYS A 19 -1.30 3.98 -18.45
C LYS A 19 -2.44 4.89 -18.00
N GLU A 20 -3.55 4.32 -17.55
CA GLU A 20 -4.74 5.08 -17.13
C GLU A 20 -4.46 5.87 -15.84
N ILE A 21 -3.85 5.26 -14.82
CA ILE A 21 -3.54 5.95 -13.56
C ILE A 21 -2.52 7.08 -13.77
N LEU A 22 -1.46 6.84 -14.55
CA LEU A 22 -0.45 7.86 -14.88
C LEU A 22 -1.05 9.04 -15.67
N ALA A 23 -2.00 8.76 -16.57
CA ALA A 23 -2.72 9.82 -17.28
C ALA A 23 -3.59 10.65 -16.31
N ALA A 24 -4.28 9.99 -15.38
CA ALA A 24 -5.12 10.65 -14.39
C ALA A 24 -4.29 11.45 -13.36
N MET A 25 -3.07 11.05 -13.04
CA MET A 25 -2.17 11.81 -12.16
C MET A 25 -1.79 13.20 -12.69
N ARG A 26 -1.99 13.48 -13.97
CA ARG A 26 -1.83 14.82 -14.54
C ARG A 26 -2.89 15.82 -14.05
N LEU A 27 -3.96 15.34 -13.44
CA LEU A 27 -5.00 16.17 -12.84
C LEU A 27 -4.62 16.76 -11.48
N PHE A 28 -3.53 16.26 -10.86
CA PHE A 28 -2.99 16.91 -9.67
C PHE A 28 -2.39 18.27 -10.04
N ASP A 29 -2.53 19.23 -9.13
CA ASP A 29 -1.74 20.46 -9.17
C ASP A 29 -0.24 20.11 -9.15
N ASP A 30 0.56 20.80 -9.96
CA ASP A 30 2.01 20.54 -10.08
C ASP A 30 2.76 20.78 -8.77
N ALA A 31 2.29 21.70 -7.94
CA ALA A 31 2.86 22.01 -6.62
C ALA A 31 2.28 21.13 -5.50
N SER A 32 1.38 20.21 -5.81
CA SER A 32 0.71 19.40 -4.79
C SER A 32 1.67 18.36 -4.17
N PRO A 33 1.84 18.34 -2.85
CA PRO A 33 2.57 17.27 -2.17
C PRO A 33 1.96 15.87 -2.43
N ALA A 34 0.66 15.80 -2.68
CA ALA A 34 -0.02 14.54 -3.02
C ALA A 34 0.45 13.97 -4.35
N LYS A 35 0.74 14.84 -5.34
CA LYS A 35 1.34 14.43 -6.62
C LYS A 35 2.71 13.79 -6.42
N GLU A 36 3.58 14.41 -5.63
CA GLU A 36 4.90 13.86 -5.32
C GLU A 36 4.80 12.50 -4.63
N ILE A 37 3.89 12.35 -3.66
CA ILE A 37 3.65 11.07 -2.96
C ILE A 37 3.18 10.01 -3.95
N ALA A 38 2.22 10.32 -4.82
CA ALA A 38 1.71 9.40 -5.83
C ALA A 38 2.82 8.97 -6.82
N ILE A 39 3.68 9.90 -7.25
CA ILE A 39 4.85 9.61 -8.08
C ILE A 39 5.81 8.65 -7.35
N ARG A 40 6.10 8.89 -6.06
CA ARG A 40 6.98 8.03 -5.26
C ARG A 40 6.41 6.60 -5.10
N VAL A 41 5.09 6.47 -4.93
CA VAL A 41 4.43 5.16 -4.85
C VAL A 41 4.61 4.37 -6.15
N LEU A 42 4.37 4.99 -7.32
CA LEU A 42 4.56 4.30 -8.59
C LEU A 42 6.03 4.13 -8.97
N SER A 43 6.92 5.03 -8.54
CA SER A 43 8.36 4.86 -8.70
C SER A 43 8.88 3.63 -7.94
N HIS A 44 8.37 3.40 -6.71
CA HIS A 44 8.65 2.16 -5.98
C HIS A 44 8.19 0.93 -6.77
N THR A 45 6.95 0.97 -7.29
CA THR A 45 6.43 -0.13 -8.11
C THR A 45 7.35 -0.43 -9.30
N TYR A 46 7.81 0.62 -10.00
CA TYR A 46 8.75 0.48 -11.10
C TYR A 46 10.10 -0.13 -10.67
N VAL A 47 10.66 0.30 -9.55
CA VAL A 47 11.92 -0.27 -9.03
C VAL A 47 11.76 -1.75 -8.73
N VAL A 48 10.66 -2.14 -8.06
CA VAL A 48 10.36 -3.55 -7.77
C VAL A 48 10.19 -4.35 -9.06
N ASP A 49 9.47 -3.83 -10.04
CA ASP A 49 9.35 -4.45 -11.37
C ASP A 49 10.73 -4.71 -12.00
N ARG A 50 11.66 -3.75 -11.91
CA ARG A 50 13.02 -3.88 -12.46
C ARG A 50 13.87 -4.90 -11.69
N VAL A 51 13.75 -4.94 -10.37
CA VAL A 51 14.42 -5.96 -9.53
C VAL A 51 13.95 -7.35 -9.91
N PHE A 52 12.65 -7.56 -10.03
CA PHE A 52 12.10 -8.87 -10.42
C PHE A 52 12.44 -9.22 -11.88
N ALA A 53 12.45 -8.28 -12.79
CA ALA A 53 12.88 -8.52 -14.17
C ALA A 53 14.34 -9.00 -14.24
N ALA A 54 15.23 -8.40 -13.47
CA ALA A 54 16.63 -8.81 -13.39
C ALA A 54 16.78 -10.22 -12.78
N ASN A 55 16.08 -10.50 -11.67
CA ASN A 55 16.07 -11.82 -11.04
C ASN A 55 15.54 -12.90 -12.01
N LEU A 56 14.46 -12.61 -12.75
CA LEU A 56 13.89 -13.51 -13.76
C LEU A 56 14.85 -13.83 -14.91
N THR A 57 15.79 -12.95 -15.21
CA THR A 57 16.77 -13.11 -16.29
C THR A 57 18.18 -13.44 -15.82
N GLY A 58 18.41 -13.53 -14.51
CA GLY A 58 19.72 -13.78 -13.92
C GLY A 58 20.73 -12.63 -14.13
N THR A 59 20.23 -11.39 -14.23
CA THR A 59 21.06 -10.19 -14.40
C THR A 59 21.07 -9.34 -13.13
N GLU A 60 22.08 -8.47 -12.99
CA GLU A 60 22.14 -7.52 -11.90
C GLU A 60 21.16 -6.36 -12.12
N HIS A 61 20.49 -5.92 -11.04
CA HIS A 61 19.53 -4.82 -11.11
C HIS A 61 20.08 -3.46 -10.67
N GLY A 62 21.20 -3.43 -9.95
CA GLY A 62 21.86 -2.20 -9.50
C GLY A 62 21.10 -1.39 -8.41
N TYR A 63 19.94 -1.86 -7.97
CA TYR A 63 19.16 -1.20 -6.91
C TYR A 63 19.54 -1.74 -5.54
N THR A 64 19.89 -0.83 -4.61
CA THR A 64 20.19 -1.14 -3.20
C THR A 64 19.02 -0.80 -2.28
N LEU A 65 18.01 -0.11 -2.79
CA LEU A 65 16.80 0.30 -2.09
C LEU A 65 15.58 0.05 -3.00
N ALA A 66 14.46 -0.22 -2.37
CA ALA A 66 13.19 -0.42 -3.08
C ALA A 66 12.55 0.88 -3.61
N ASN A 67 13.25 2.01 -3.53
CA ASN A 67 12.81 3.29 -4.09
C ASN A 67 14.02 4.13 -4.52
N THR A 68 13.81 5.09 -5.42
CA THR A 68 14.83 6.04 -5.83
C THR A 68 15.04 7.14 -4.79
N SER A 69 16.25 7.67 -4.67
CA SER A 69 16.58 8.77 -3.75
C SER A 69 15.82 10.06 -4.08
N GLN A 70 15.61 10.32 -5.37
CA GLN A 70 14.81 11.43 -5.87
C GLN A 70 13.61 10.90 -6.65
N ALA A 71 12.46 11.57 -6.51
CA ALA A 71 11.30 11.26 -7.33
C ALA A 71 11.57 11.70 -8.78
N PRO A 72 11.32 10.84 -9.78
CA PRO A 72 11.37 11.25 -11.18
C PRO A 72 10.24 12.23 -11.51
N SER A 73 10.31 12.91 -12.65
CA SER A 73 9.13 13.57 -13.19
C SER A 73 8.04 12.55 -13.59
N LEU A 74 6.79 13.00 -13.68
CA LEU A 74 5.69 12.13 -14.10
C LEU A 74 5.90 11.61 -15.54
N GLU A 75 6.50 12.42 -16.40
CA GLU A 75 6.82 12.07 -17.80
C GLU A 75 7.89 10.97 -17.86
N GLU A 76 8.98 11.12 -17.13
CA GLU A 76 10.04 10.11 -17.03
C GLU A 76 9.50 8.80 -16.47
N LEU A 77 8.72 8.88 -15.38
CA LEU A 77 8.10 7.70 -14.77
C LEU A 77 7.14 7.00 -15.75
N SER A 78 6.34 7.77 -16.48
CA SER A 78 5.42 7.22 -17.49
C SER A 78 6.15 6.50 -18.62
N ALA A 79 7.25 7.06 -19.07
CA ALA A 79 8.07 6.44 -20.13
C ALA A 79 8.73 5.14 -19.65
N THR A 80 9.31 5.15 -18.45
CA THR A 80 10.00 3.99 -17.87
C THR A 80 9.04 2.86 -17.51
N ILE A 81 7.88 3.16 -16.92
CA ILE A 81 6.84 2.16 -16.63
C ILE A 81 6.32 1.54 -17.93
N LYS A 82 6.03 2.35 -18.96
CA LYS A 82 5.58 1.83 -20.27
C LYS A 82 6.57 0.83 -20.86
N THR A 83 7.86 1.14 -20.79
CA THR A 83 8.92 0.24 -21.29
C THR A 83 9.00 -1.05 -20.48
N SER A 84 8.90 -0.95 -19.14
CA SER A 84 8.88 -2.10 -18.24
C SER A 84 7.66 -2.99 -18.48
N ASP A 85 6.48 -2.39 -18.61
CA ASP A 85 5.24 -3.13 -18.87
C ASP A 85 5.30 -3.90 -20.20
N GLN A 86 5.84 -3.29 -21.27
CA GLN A 86 6.01 -3.96 -22.54
C GLN A 86 6.98 -5.14 -22.42
N TRP A 87 8.09 -4.95 -21.68
CA TRP A 87 9.05 -6.02 -21.43
C TRP A 87 8.38 -7.24 -20.76
N TYR A 88 7.53 -7.03 -19.74
CA TYR A 88 6.82 -8.12 -19.07
C TYR A 88 5.83 -8.83 -20.01
N ILE A 89 5.10 -8.10 -20.86
CA ILE A 89 4.20 -8.68 -21.86
C ILE A 89 4.97 -9.58 -22.80
N ASP A 90 6.09 -9.08 -23.35
CA ASP A 90 6.93 -9.83 -24.30
C ASP A 90 7.56 -11.05 -23.61
N TYR A 91 8.07 -10.88 -22.38
CA TYR A 91 8.68 -11.94 -21.60
C TYR A 91 7.72 -13.10 -21.34
N VAL A 92 6.52 -12.80 -20.84
CA VAL A 92 5.51 -13.83 -20.52
C VAL A 92 5.01 -14.55 -21.77
N SER A 93 4.94 -13.86 -22.91
CA SER A 93 4.47 -14.47 -24.17
C SER A 93 5.43 -15.54 -24.73
N LEU A 94 6.67 -15.56 -24.26
CA LEU A 94 7.70 -16.50 -24.69
C LEU A 94 7.85 -17.72 -23.79
N LEU A 95 7.17 -17.74 -22.62
CA LEU A 95 7.34 -18.79 -21.60
C LEU A 95 6.36 -19.95 -21.82
N ASP A 96 6.88 -21.15 -21.72
CA ASP A 96 6.08 -22.39 -21.62
C ASP A 96 5.82 -22.78 -20.15
N GLU A 97 5.01 -23.83 -19.93
CA GLU A 97 4.64 -24.33 -18.61
C GLU A 97 5.87 -24.81 -17.80
N ALA A 98 6.85 -25.43 -18.44
CA ALA A 98 8.04 -25.93 -17.78
C ALA A 98 8.91 -24.75 -17.27
N GLN A 99 9.06 -23.72 -18.11
CA GLN A 99 9.76 -22.50 -17.76
C GLN A 99 9.04 -21.73 -16.67
N MET A 100 7.71 -21.69 -16.66
CA MET A 100 6.92 -21.08 -15.58
C MET A 100 7.15 -21.74 -14.23
N ALA A 101 7.27 -23.07 -14.22
CA ALA A 101 7.50 -23.87 -13.01
C ALA A 101 8.97 -23.83 -12.53
N GLU A 102 9.91 -23.36 -13.35
CA GLU A 102 11.32 -23.26 -13.00
C GLU A 102 11.52 -22.42 -11.73
N ARG A 103 12.30 -22.96 -10.77
CA ARG A 103 12.61 -22.25 -9.53
C ARG A 103 13.88 -21.43 -9.69
N ILE A 104 13.77 -20.18 -9.33
CA ILE A 104 14.84 -19.17 -9.39
C ILE A 104 15.30 -18.85 -7.99
N ASP A 105 16.61 -18.98 -7.76
CA ASP A 105 17.25 -18.49 -6.54
C ASP A 105 17.61 -17.01 -6.75
N PHE A 106 17.28 -16.18 -5.77
CA PHE A 106 17.56 -14.74 -5.81
C PHE A 106 17.79 -14.20 -4.40
N THR A 107 18.16 -12.94 -4.32
CA THR A 107 18.32 -12.24 -3.04
C THR A 107 17.36 -11.06 -3.00
N PHE A 108 16.59 -10.95 -1.91
CA PHE A 108 15.76 -9.77 -1.66
C PHE A 108 16.63 -8.53 -1.43
N THR A 109 16.05 -7.33 -1.58
CA THR A 109 16.75 -6.06 -1.39
C THR A 109 17.23 -5.81 0.04
N ASP A 110 16.70 -6.56 1.02
CA ASP A 110 17.17 -6.59 2.42
C ASP A 110 18.30 -7.61 2.69
N GLY A 111 18.69 -8.35 1.65
CA GLY A 111 19.78 -9.33 1.72
C GLY A 111 19.34 -10.76 2.02
N GLU A 112 18.08 -11.02 2.30
CA GLU A 112 17.58 -12.38 2.58
C GLU A 112 17.54 -13.23 1.29
N PRO A 113 17.96 -14.52 1.35
CA PRO A 113 17.88 -15.41 0.22
C PRO A 113 16.42 -15.81 -0.05
N GLY A 114 16.02 -15.81 -1.32
CA GLY A 114 14.71 -16.23 -1.79
C GLY A 114 14.80 -17.33 -2.84
N ARG A 115 13.76 -18.17 -2.92
CA ARG A 115 13.59 -19.17 -3.96
C ARG A 115 12.12 -19.31 -4.31
N MET A 116 11.76 -18.92 -5.53
CA MET A 116 10.39 -18.93 -6.04
C MET A 116 10.33 -19.49 -7.44
N SER A 117 9.17 -19.99 -7.87
CA SER A 117 8.98 -20.27 -9.28
C SER A 117 8.91 -18.96 -10.07
N ARG A 118 9.23 -19.03 -11.36
CA ARG A 118 9.08 -17.90 -12.26
C ARG A 118 7.64 -17.38 -12.27
N GLU A 119 6.67 -18.27 -12.25
CA GLU A 119 5.25 -17.92 -12.17
C GLU A 119 4.91 -17.17 -10.87
N GLU A 120 5.39 -17.63 -9.71
CA GLU A 120 5.18 -16.95 -8.42
C GLU A 120 5.74 -15.53 -8.42
N MET A 121 6.92 -15.33 -9.01
CA MET A 121 7.53 -14.00 -9.15
C MET A 121 6.69 -13.09 -10.07
N LEU A 122 6.18 -13.61 -11.18
CA LEU A 122 5.32 -12.86 -12.10
C LEU A 122 3.99 -12.48 -11.46
N TRP A 123 3.37 -13.39 -10.71
CA TRP A 123 2.16 -13.08 -9.92
C TRP A 123 2.44 -12.00 -8.89
N HIS A 124 3.58 -12.07 -8.19
CA HIS A 124 3.97 -11.02 -7.23
C HIS A 124 3.99 -9.64 -7.91
N VAL A 125 4.68 -9.51 -9.04
CA VAL A 125 4.76 -8.24 -9.78
C VAL A 125 3.38 -7.68 -10.14
N ALA A 126 2.47 -8.53 -10.60
CA ALA A 126 1.14 -8.10 -10.99
C ALA A 126 0.28 -7.64 -9.80
N ILE A 127 0.30 -8.42 -8.69
CA ILE A 127 -0.46 -8.14 -7.46
C ILE A 127 0.11 -6.89 -6.75
N HIS A 128 1.43 -6.79 -6.64
CA HIS A 128 2.14 -5.66 -6.06
C HIS A 128 1.78 -4.35 -6.79
N GLY A 129 1.83 -4.37 -8.13
CA GLY A 129 1.44 -3.22 -8.95
C GLY A 129 -0.02 -2.80 -8.73
N ALA A 130 -0.96 -3.76 -8.65
CA ALA A 130 -2.37 -3.48 -8.38
C ALA A 130 -2.59 -2.84 -7.01
N GLY A 131 -1.90 -3.34 -5.96
CA GLY A 131 -1.94 -2.78 -4.62
C GLY A 131 -1.51 -1.30 -4.59
N HIS A 132 -0.41 -0.98 -5.25
CA HIS A 132 0.10 0.40 -5.30
C HIS A 132 -0.74 1.34 -6.18
N ARG A 133 -1.32 0.87 -7.28
CA ARG A 133 -2.32 1.65 -8.03
C ARG A 133 -3.54 1.96 -7.17
N GLY A 134 -3.98 1.02 -6.34
CA GLY A 134 -5.05 1.27 -5.36
C GLY A 134 -4.68 2.37 -4.35
N GLN A 135 -3.43 2.41 -3.88
CA GLN A 135 -2.94 3.49 -3.01
C GLN A 135 -2.96 4.85 -3.71
N VAL A 136 -2.48 4.91 -4.97
CA VAL A 136 -2.54 6.15 -5.77
C VAL A 136 -3.99 6.56 -6.02
N GLY A 137 -4.88 5.61 -6.31
CA GLY A 137 -6.31 5.87 -6.43
C GLY A 137 -6.92 6.47 -5.17
N TRP A 138 -6.51 6.00 -4.00
CA TRP A 138 -6.90 6.60 -2.72
C TRP A 138 -6.39 8.04 -2.59
N ILE A 139 -5.09 8.29 -2.88
CA ILE A 139 -4.50 9.64 -2.85
C ILE A 139 -5.27 10.58 -3.78
N MET A 140 -5.64 10.13 -4.99
CA MET A 140 -6.44 10.90 -5.93
C MET A 140 -7.80 11.27 -5.34
N THR A 141 -8.50 10.30 -4.75
CA THR A 141 -9.83 10.51 -4.15
C THR A 141 -9.79 11.54 -3.02
N GLU A 142 -8.80 11.47 -2.13
CA GLU A 142 -8.58 12.46 -1.06
C GLU A 142 -8.31 13.88 -1.60
N ASN A 143 -7.84 14.00 -2.84
CA ASN A 143 -7.62 15.27 -3.52
C ASN A 143 -8.73 15.63 -4.53
N SER A 144 -9.91 15.03 -4.39
CA SER A 144 -11.09 15.28 -5.26
C SER A 144 -10.86 14.94 -6.72
N ILE A 145 -9.93 14.04 -7.03
CA ILE A 145 -9.66 13.50 -8.36
C ILE A 145 -10.26 12.10 -8.43
N THR A 146 -11.12 11.85 -9.40
CA THR A 146 -11.69 10.51 -9.62
C THR A 146 -10.64 9.59 -10.22
N PRO A 147 -10.22 8.50 -9.53
CA PRO A 147 -9.28 7.55 -10.09
C PRO A 147 -9.91 6.70 -11.18
N PRO A 148 -9.14 6.20 -12.16
CA PRO A 148 -9.64 5.26 -13.15
C PRO A 148 -10.04 3.93 -12.50
N ALA A 149 -11.00 3.25 -13.12
CA ALA A 149 -11.46 1.95 -12.64
C ALA A 149 -10.43 0.85 -12.93
N ASP A 150 -9.74 0.37 -11.91
CA ASP A 150 -8.74 -0.71 -12.01
C ASP A 150 -9.39 -2.08 -11.80
N ARG A 151 -10.04 -2.63 -12.87
CA ARG A 151 -10.82 -3.87 -12.83
C ARG A 151 -10.43 -4.81 -13.97
N PHE A 152 -9.80 -5.93 -13.63
CA PHE A 152 -9.36 -6.94 -14.61
C PHE A 152 -10.51 -7.48 -15.46
N THR A 153 -11.65 -7.80 -14.85
CA THR A 153 -12.82 -8.32 -15.59
C THR A 153 -13.40 -7.32 -16.58
N SER A 154 -13.46 -6.03 -16.21
CA SER A 154 -13.92 -4.95 -17.11
C SER A 154 -12.96 -4.74 -18.26
N TYR A 155 -11.65 -4.82 -17.99
CA TYR A 155 -10.61 -4.78 -19.03
C TYR A 155 -10.79 -5.91 -20.03
N LEU A 156 -10.90 -7.17 -19.57
CA LEU A 156 -11.08 -8.33 -20.45
C LEU A 156 -12.37 -8.22 -21.28
N HIS A 157 -13.47 -7.75 -20.67
CA HIS A 157 -14.73 -7.56 -21.36
C HIS A 157 -14.61 -6.56 -22.53
N LYS A 158 -13.80 -5.53 -22.38
CA LYS A 158 -13.52 -4.53 -23.42
C LYS A 158 -12.50 -5.03 -24.46
N ALA A 159 -11.37 -5.59 -23.98
CA ALA A 159 -10.26 -6.00 -24.85
C ALA A 159 -10.60 -7.25 -25.70
N GLU A 160 -11.41 -8.16 -25.17
CA GLU A 160 -11.78 -9.42 -25.82
C GLU A 160 -13.31 -9.50 -26.05
N ALA A 161 -13.93 -8.39 -26.46
CA ALA A 161 -15.39 -8.25 -26.56
C ALA A 161 -16.05 -9.34 -27.42
N SER A 162 -15.42 -9.79 -28.51
CA SER A 162 -15.95 -10.81 -29.43
C SER A 162 -16.17 -12.17 -28.76
N THR A 163 -15.33 -12.51 -27.76
CA THR A 163 -15.39 -13.81 -27.08
C THR A 163 -16.04 -13.75 -25.70
N ARG A 164 -16.23 -12.54 -25.15
CA ARG A 164 -16.71 -12.30 -23.78
C ARG A 164 -18.16 -11.81 -23.70
N ARG A 165 -18.73 -11.36 -24.81
CA ARG A 165 -20.14 -10.95 -24.85
C ARG A 165 -21.03 -12.17 -25.08
N ARG A 166 -22.15 -12.23 -24.35
CA ARG A 166 -23.19 -13.26 -24.63
C ARG A 166 -23.76 -13.03 -26.02
N PRO A 167 -24.00 -14.08 -26.82
CA PRO A 167 -24.73 -13.97 -28.07
C PRO A 167 -26.08 -13.29 -27.82
N GLY A 168 -26.41 -12.25 -28.60
CA GLY A 168 -27.68 -11.50 -28.49
C GLY A 168 -27.72 -10.34 -27.49
N ALA A 169 -26.63 -10.04 -26.76
CA ALA A 169 -26.57 -8.82 -25.96
C ALA A 169 -26.32 -7.59 -26.86
N SER A 170 -27.18 -6.56 -26.76
CA SER A 170 -27.01 -5.30 -27.51
C SER A 170 -25.78 -4.55 -27.03
N SER A 171 -25.15 -3.77 -27.92
CA SER A 171 -23.93 -2.99 -27.65
C SER A 171 -24.15 -1.78 -26.74
N ASP A 172 -25.40 -1.47 -26.36
CA ASP A 172 -25.78 -0.15 -25.84
C ASP A 172 -25.78 0.00 -24.31
N THR A 173 -25.27 -0.99 -23.57
CA THR A 173 -25.31 -0.96 -22.09
C THR A 173 -23.93 -1.05 -21.41
N VAL A 174 -22.90 -0.40 -21.93
CA VAL A 174 -21.54 -0.48 -21.32
C VAL A 174 -21.11 0.80 -20.60
N ASP A 175 -21.91 1.84 -20.59
CA ASP A 175 -21.69 3.06 -19.80
C ASP A 175 -22.61 3.17 -18.57
N GLY A 176 -22.84 2.03 -17.90
CA GLY A 176 -23.39 2.04 -16.56
C GLY A 176 -22.33 2.52 -15.59
N ASP A 177 -22.38 3.78 -15.23
CA ASP A 177 -21.72 4.40 -14.11
C ASP A 177 -21.89 3.54 -12.84
N PHE A 178 -20.94 2.65 -12.58
CA PHE A 178 -20.60 2.32 -11.21
C PHE A 178 -19.70 3.45 -10.68
N ALA A 179 -20.31 4.66 -10.61
CA ALA A 179 -19.81 5.67 -9.70
C ALA A 179 -19.61 4.98 -8.35
N GLY A 180 -18.42 5.09 -7.81
CA GLY A 180 -18.04 4.51 -6.52
C GLY A 180 -18.97 5.01 -5.42
N GLY A 181 -20.15 4.40 -5.33
CA GLY A 181 -20.97 4.47 -4.15
C GLY A 181 -20.16 3.85 -3.03
N ARG A 182 -19.86 4.63 -2.01
CA ARG A 182 -19.40 4.11 -0.72
C ARG A 182 -20.26 2.88 -0.42
N PRO A 183 -19.69 1.74 -0.02
CA PRO A 183 -20.50 0.67 0.54
C PRO A 183 -21.05 1.17 1.89
N ASN A 184 -22.21 1.87 1.83
CA ASN A 184 -23.05 2.07 2.97
C ASN A 184 -23.76 0.74 3.21
N ASN A 185 -23.20 -0.05 4.10
CA ASN A 185 -23.79 -1.10 4.93
C ASN A 185 -22.79 -2.24 5.17
N LEU A 186 -21.72 -1.92 5.86
CA LEU A 186 -21.19 -2.84 6.85
C LEU A 186 -21.68 -2.31 8.21
N GLN A 187 -22.87 -2.72 8.59
CA GLN A 187 -23.25 -2.63 10.00
C GLN A 187 -22.24 -3.46 10.78
N PRO A 188 -21.63 -2.90 11.84
CA PRO A 188 -20.82 -3.71 12.73
C PRO A 188 -21.73 -4.77 13.35
N ALA A 189 -21.32 -6.03 13.22
CA ALA A 189 -21.94 -7.11 14.00
C ALA A 189 -21.91 -6.71 15.46
N GLN A 190 -23.09 -6.51 16.05
CA GLN A 190 -23.24 -6.33 17.48
C GLN A 190 -22.81 -7.64 18.14
N GLN A 191 -21.61 -7.69 18.67
CA GLN A 191 -21.25 -8.67 19.69
C GLN A 191 -21.93 -8.24 20.99
N VAL A 192 -22.90 -9.03 21.38
CA VAL A 192 -23.45 -9.03 22.74
C VAL A 192 -22.31 -9.45 23.66
N VAL A 193 -21.73 -8.50 24.37
CA VAL A 193 -20.81 -8.80 25.47
C VAL A 193 -21.66 -8.97 26.72
N ASP A 194 -21.67 -10.19 27.23
CA ASP A 194 -22.22 -10.58 28.53
C ASP A 194 -21.32 -9.98 29.64
N GLU A 195 -21.86 -9.06 30.39
CA GLU A 195 -21.25 -8.52 31.62
C GLU A 195 -21.45 -9.52 32.73
N THR A 196 -20.42 -10.26 33.10
CA THR A 196 -20.15 -10.65 34.49
C THR A 196 -18.84 -11.39 34.62
N ALA A 197 -17.84 -10.80 35.27
CA ALA A 197 -17.05 -11.43 36.32
C ALA A 197 -15.89 -10.56 36.82
N ALA A 198 -16.04 -10.08 38.04
CA ALA A 198 -15.11 -10.11 39.16
C ALA A 198 -13.62 -9.72 38.98
N GLN A 199 -13.27 -8.70 39.75
CA GLN A 199 -11.94 -8.28 40.16
C GLN A 199 -11.09 -9.44 40.68
N GLU A 200 -9.92 -9.64 40.07
CA GLU A 200 -8.76 -10.20 40.79
C GLU A 200 -7.48 -9.73 40.08
N GLY A 201 -6.43 -9.40 40.80
CA GLY A 201 -5.08 -8.96 40.54
C GLY A 201 -4.64 -8.76 39.07
N LYS A 202 -4.80 -7.55 38.52
CA LYS A 202 -4.59 -7.27 37.10
C LYS A 202 -3.10 -7.13 36.78
N ALA A 203 -2.52 -8.14 36.15
CA ALA A 203 -1.31 -7.93 35.34
C ALA A 203 -1.64 -6.83 34.30
N MET A 204 -0.75 -5.84 34.15
CA MET A 204 -0.93 -4.72 33.23
C MET A 204 -1.17 -5.23 31.80
N SER A 205 -2.23 -4.76 31.14
CA SER A 205 -2.50 -5.18 29.78
C SER A 205 -1.40 -4.68 28.81
N PRO A 206 -1.18 -5.32 27.66
CA PRO A 206 -0.23 -4.84 26.65
C PRO A 206 -0.48 -3.39 26.21
N LEU A 207 -1.75 -2.97 26.20
CA LEU A 207 -2.16 -1.58 25.93
C LEU A 207 -1.74 -0.63 27.07
N ASP A 208 -1.95 -1.03 28.32
CA ASP A 208 -1.60 -0.19 29.49
C ASP A 208 -0.07 -0.01 29.56
N GLU A 209 0.71 -1.07 29.31
CA GLU A 209 2.16 -1.01 29.25
C GLU A 209 2.64 -0.03 28.16
N LEU A 210 2.07 -0.14 26.96
CA LEU A 210 2.42 0.72 25.84
C LEU A 210 2.02 2.18 26.10
N THR A 211 0.87 2.40 26.70
CA THR A 211 0.38 3.73 27.11
C THR A 211 1.30 4.36 28.15
N GLN A 212 1.77 3.58 29.12
CA GLN A 212 2.72 4.06 30.12
C GLN A 212 4.08 4.45 29.48
N ARG A 213 4.55 3.65 28.54
CA ARG A 213 5.78 3.98 27.79
C ARG A 213 5.59 5.24 26.95
N MET A 214 4.44 5.39 26.29
CA MET A 214 4.10 6.58 25.53
C MET A 214 4.05 7.81 26.43
N LYS A 215 3.42 7.73 27.63
CA LYS A 215 3.40 8.83 28.61
C LYS A 215 4.81 9.29 28.99
N ARG A 216 5.72 8.33 29.24
CA ARG A 216 7.12 8.64 29.56
C ARG A 216 7.84 9.34 28.40
N ALA A 217 7.61 8.89 27.18
CA ALA A 217 8.24 9.45 25.98
C ALA A 217 7.71 10.87 25.64
N VAL A 218 6.42 11.10 25.83
CA VAL A 218 5.76 12.41 25.62
C VAL A 218 6.22 13.42 26.66
N GLY A 219 6.30 13.02 27.94
CA GLY A 219 6.69 13.93 29.01
C GLY A 219 5.70 15.09 29.20
N ALA A 220 6.22 16.31 29.35
CA ALA A 220 5.40 17.51 29.55
C ALA A 220 4.74 17.99 28.23
N ASP A 221 5.35 17.72 27.08
CA ASP A 221 4.80 18.06 25.75
C ASP A 221 5.36 17.09 24.69
N SER A 222 4.48 16.55 23.85
CA SER A 222 4.84 15.70 22.73
C SER A 222 5.69 16.40 21.66
N GLY A 223 5.58 17.74 21.57
CA GLY A 223 6.19 18.55 20.52
C GLY A 223 5.52 18.40 19.14
N LEU A 224 4.41 17.65 19.06
CA LEU A 224 3.73 17.39 17.79
C LEU A 224 3.02 18.63 17.24
N GLY A 225 2.44 19.45 18.12
CA GLY A 225 1.66 20.65 17.72
C GLY A 225 0.29 20.28 17.10
N LYS A 226 -0.07 19.01 17.10
CA LYS A 226 -1.37 18.46 16.69
C LYS A 226 -1.70 17.23 17.54
N THR A 227 -2.99 16.92 17.63
CA THR A 227 -3.46 15.69 18.28
C THR A 227 -3.17 14.47 17.44
N LEU A 228 -2.74 13.39 18.08
CA LEU A 228 -2.39 12.11 17.44
C LEU A 228 -3.17 10.98 18.10
N LYS A 229 -3.70 10.07 17.29
CA LYS A 229 -4.37 8.86 17.77
C LYS A 229 -3.77 7.61 17.14
N PHE A 230 -3.40 6.64 17.96
CA PHE A 230 -3.12 5.27 17.51
C PHE A 230 -4.39 4.44 17.72
N ASN A 231 -4.94 3.92 16.64
CA ASN A 231 -6.00 2.91 16.64
C ASN A 231 -5.35 1.53 16.50
N LEU A 232 -5.40 0.74 17.57
CA LEU A 232 -4.66 -0.51 17.71
C LEU A 232 -5.48 -1.75 17.29
N LYS A 233 -6.28 -1.60 16.22
CA LYS A 233 -7.01 -2.68 15.54
C LYS A 233 -7.76 -3.63 16.48
N GLY A 234 -8.62 -3.09 17.36
CA GLY A 234 -9.46 -3.86 18.28
C GLY A 234 -8.89 -4.03 19.69
N GLU A 235 -7.63 -3.66 19.93
CA GLU A 235 -7.00 -3.71 21.24
C GLU A 235 -7.14 -2.39 22.03
N GLY A 236 -7.68 -1.33 21.40
CA GLY A 236 -7.94 -0.02 22.00
C GLY A 236 -7.24 1.12 21.29
N PHE A 237 -7.14 2.25 22.00
CA PHE A 237 -6.61 3.49 21.46
C PHE A 237 -5.53 4.07 22.36
N ILE A 238 -4.58 4.81 21.78
CA ILE A 238 -3.71 5.73 22.49
C ILE A 238 -3.90 7.11 21.85
N TYR A 239 -4.37 8.07 22.61
CA TYR A 239 -4.61 9.44 22.19
C TYR A 239 -3.62 10.38 22.85
N ILE A 240 -3.00 11.26 22.05
CA ILE A 240 -1.98 12.22 22.48
C ILE A 240 -2.45 13.63 22.14
N ASP A 241 -2.47 14.50 23.16
CA ASP A 241 -2.76 15.94 23.03
C ASP A 241 -1.80 16.74 23.92
N GLY A 242 -0.85 17.44 23.29
CA GLY A 242 0.24 18.11 24.03
C GLY A 242 1.01 17.11 24.91
N GLY A 243 0.99 17.30 26.21
CA GLY A 243 1.58 16.40 27.20
C GLY A 243 0.64 15.31 27.72
N SER A 244 -0.61 15.29 27.29
CA SER A 244 -1.62 14.31 27.75
C SER A 244 -1.62 13.07 26.87
N VAL A 245 -1.61 11.88 27.49
CA VAL A 245 -1.76 10.58 26.82
C VAL A 245 -2.85 9.77 27.53
N THR A 246 -3.90 9.42 26.77
CA THR A 246 -5.06 8.68 27.29
C THR A 246 -5.40 7.50 26.38
N ASN A 247 -6.28 6.60 26.84
CA ASN A 247 -6.81 5.48 26.03
C ASN A 247 -8.21 5.77 25.47
N GLU A 248 -8.56 7.03 25.34
CA GLU A 248 -9.88 7.45 24.86
C GLU A 248 -9.93 7.49 23.33
N ASP A 249 -11.05 7.09 22.75
CA ASP A 249 -11.34 7.26 21.33
C ASP A 249 -11.88 8.68 21.07
N LYS A 250 -10.97 9.60 20.75
CA LYS A 250 -11.29 10.99 20.42
C LYS A 250 -10.93 11.32 18.96
N PRO A 251 -11.62 12.28 18.32
CA PRO A 251 -11.16 12.83 17.05
C PRO A 251 -9.74 13.39 17.19
N ALA A 252 -8.87 13.09 16.22
CA ALA A 252 -7.48 13.54 16.21
C ALA A 252 -7.10 14.18 14.87
N GLY A 253 -6.13 15.07 14.91
CA GLY A 253 -5.56 15.69 13.70
C GLY A 253 -4.83 14.68 12.79
N LEU A 254 -4.34 13.57 13.37
CA LEU A 254 -3.81 12.42 12.64
C LEU A 254 -4.16 11.13 13.38
N THR A 255 -4.71 10.15 12.67
CA THR A 255 -4.93 8.79 13.19
C THR A 255 -4.02 7.80 12.47
N LEU A 256 -3.30 6.99 13.25
CA LEU A 256 -2.52 5.86 12.79
C LEU A 256 -3.25 4.58 13.18
N THR A 257 -3.53 3.71 12.21
CA THR A 257 -4.18 2.42 12.45
C THR A 257 -3.19 1.29 12.18
N LEU A 258 -2.86 0.51 13.22
CA LEU A 258 -1.89 -0.59 13.18
C LEU A 258 -2.14 -1.54 14.35
N THR A 259 -1.40 -2.67 14.42
CA THR A 259 -1.45 -3.57 15.60
C THR A 259 -0.49 -3.09 16.70
N ILE A 260 -0.66 -3.61 17.93
CA ILE A 260 0.30 -3.36 19.02
C ILE A 260 1.70 -3.87 18.66
N GLU A 261 1.79 -5.04 18.02
CA GLU A 261 3.06 -5.60 17.57
C GLU A 261 3.76 -4.69 16.57
N ASP A 262 3.03 -4.15 15.60
CA ASP A 262 3.57 -3.23 14.59
C ASP A 262 4.06 -1.92 15.23
N LEU A 263 3.29 -1.37 16.18
CA LEU A 263 3.70 -0.17 16.90
C LEU A 263 4.96 -0.44 17.75
N LYS A 264 5.05 -1.60 18.40
CA LYS A 264 6.27 -2.03 19.12
C LYS A 264 7.45 -2.20 18.17
N ALA A 265 7.26 -2.85 17.01
CA ALA A 265 8.31 -3.05 16.01
C ALA A 265 8.82 -1.71 15.43
N ILE A 266 7.91 -0.76 15.14
CA ILE A 266 8.25 0.59 14.68
C ILE A 266 9.01 1.34 15.79
N SER A 267 8.51 1.32 17.02
CA SER A 267 9.17 2.01 18.14
C SER A 267 10.53 1.45 18.48
N GLN A 268 10.81 0.18 18.16
CA GLN A 268 12.09 -0.49 18.33
C GLN A 268 13.04 -0.36 17.12
N GLY A 269 12.59 0.31 16.05
CA GLY A 269 13.37 0.41 14.81
C GLY A 269 13.46 -0.88 14.00
N LYS A 270 12.73 -1.93 14.39
CA LYS A 270 12.68 -3.23 13.68
C LYS A 270 11.78 -3.20 12.43
N LEU A 271 10.87 -2.23 12.36
CA LEU A 271 9.99 -2.01 11.24
C LEU A 271 10.03 -0.53 10.86
N ALA A 272 10.48 -0.22 9.66
CA ALA A 272 10.45 1.17 9.19
C ALA A 272 8.99 1.62 8.99
N PRO A 273 8.58 2.82 9.45
CA PRO A 273 7.21 3.32 9.29
C PRO A 273 6.73 3.28 7.84
N MET A 274 7.60 3.65 6.89
CA MET A 274 7.28 3.63 5.47
C MET A 274 7.02 2.18 4.97
N THR A 275 7.83 1.22 5.40
CA THR A 275 7.61 -0.20 5.09
C THR A 275 6.29 -0.70 5.67
N ALA A 276 5.94 -0.27 6.89
CA ALA A 276 4.65 -0.61 7.51
C ALA A 276 3.45 -0.04 6.73
N ILE A 277 3.56 1.20 6.23
CA ILE A 277 2.54 1.81 5.36
C ILE A 277 2.42 1.02 4.05
N MET A 278 3.55 0.75 3.41
CA MET A 278 3.59 0.08 2.11
C MET A 278 3.08 -1.36 2.15
N SER A 279 3.28 -2.05 3.27
CA SER A 279 2.77 -3.41 3.49
C SER A 279 1.33 -3.46 4.05
N GLY A 280 0.64 -2.32 4.20
CA GLY A 280 -0.72 -2.24 4.75
C GLY A 280 -0.81 -2.53 6.25
N ARG A 281 0.33 -2.65 6.95
CA ARG A 281 0.40 -2.87 8.41
C ARG A 281 0.11 -1.59 9.18
N LEU A 282 0.43 -0.42 8.61
CA LEU A 282 0.12 0.91 9.13
C LEU A 282 -0.70 1.69 8.10
N SER A 283 -1.88 2.18 8.48
CA SER A 283 -2.63 3.15 7.69
C SER A 283 -2.73 4.49 8.42
N LEU A 284 -2.78 5.57 7.64
CA LEU A 284 -2.81 6.95 8.12
C LEU A 284 -4.10 7.61 7.67
N SER A 285 -4.74 8.39 8.56
CA SER A 285 -5.95 9.14 8.20
C SER A 285 -5.67 10.34 7.28
N ASP A 286 -4.43 10.85 7.29
CA ASP A 286 -4.00 12.00 6.50
C ASP A 286 -2.50 11.89 6.24
N MET A 287 -2.12 11.64 4.98
CA MET A 287 -0.72 11.50 4.56
C MET A 287 0.01 12.85 4.56
N GLY A 288 -0.68 13.94 4.26
CA GLY A 288 -0.07 15.28 4.27
C GLY A 288 0.29 15.72 5.70
N VAL A 289 -0.61 15.50 6.65
CA VAL A 289 -0.34 15.72 8.08
C VAL A 289 0.76 14.80 8.57
N ALA A 290 0.75 13.53 8.18
CA ALA A 290 1.79 12.55 8.56
C ALA A 290 3.18 12.95 8.04
N ALA A 291 3.28 13.42 6.79
CA ALA A 291 4.53 13.90 6.21
C ALA A 291 5.10 15.09 6.99
N ASN A 292 4.24 16.07 7.36
CA ASN A 292 4.63 17.22 8.17
C ASN A 292 5.05 16.87 9.60
N LEU A 293 4.54 15.76 10.13
CA LEU A 293 4.86 15.27 11.46
C LEU A 293 5.97 14.22 11.50
N GLN A 294 6.48 13.76 10.35
CA GLN A 294 7.42 12.64 10.24
C GLN A 294 8.63 12.78 11.17
N GLY A 295 9.32 13.93 11.14
CA GLY A 295 10.48 14.18 12.00
C GLY A 295 10.13 14.20 13.49
N LYS A 296 8.96 14.75 13.84
CA LYS A 296 8.47 14.81 15.22
C LYS A 296 8.04 13.44 15.74
N MET A 297 7.40 12.64 14.90
CA MET A 297 7.03 11.25 15.20
C MET A 297 8.28 10.38 15.38
N GLN A 298 9.29 10.55 14.53
CA GLN A 298 10.56 9.84 14.66
C GLN A 298 11.25 10.19 15.99
N ALA A 299 11.25 11.46 16.40
CA ALA A 299 11.78 11.89 17.70
C ALA A 299 10.98 11.27 18.87
N LEU A 300 9.65 11.18 18.76
CA LEU A 300 8.81 10.54 19.78
C LEU A 300 9.14 9.03 19.89
N PHE A 301 9.26 8.31 18.78
CA PHE A 301 9.64 6.90 18.78
C PHE A 301 11.06 6.66 19.34
N SER A 302 12.01 7.53 19.03
CA SER A 302 13.36 7.47 19.62
C SER A 302 13.33 7.66 21.14
N LYS A 303 12.50 8.57 21.65
CA LYS A 303 12.28 8.71 23.11
C LYS A 303 11.61 7.48 23.73
N MET A 304 10.69 6.82 23.02
CA MET A 304 10.09 5.56 23.48
C MET A 304 11.11 4.42 23.59
N GLN A 305 12.09 4.37 22.68
CA GLN A 305 13.21 3.41 22.77
C GLN A 305 14.08 3.66 23.99
N ALA A 306 14.42 4.92 24.26
CA ALA A 306 15.25 5.30 25.40
C ALA A 306 14.53 5.11 26.76
N ALA A 307 13.20 5.05 26.79
CA ALA A 307 12.35 4.88 27.97
C ALA A 307 11.99 3.40 28.26
N SER A 308 12.65 2.46 27.59
CA SER A 308 12.42 0.99 27.69
C SER A 308 13.22 0.38 28.79
#